data_68b759cf25cd2f91f2f3620880571c9e
#
_entry.id   68b759cf25cd2f91f2f3620880571c9e
#
_cell.length_a   1.000
_cell.length_b   1.000
_cell.length_c   1.000
_cell.angle_alpha   90.00
_cell.angle_beta   90.00
_cell.angle_gamma   90.00
#
_symmetry.space_group_name_H-M   'P 1'
#
loop_
_entity.id
_entity.type
_entity.pdbx_description
1 polymer ?
#
loop_
_entity_poly.entity_id
_entity_poly.type
_entity_poly.pdbx_seq_one_letter_code
_entity_poly.pdbx_strand_id
1 'polypeptide(L)'
;RMRYFILFLGVFLLGLCLSSAQLIAQNKETIEVQLGSKSITSIDPFSIQFSISASEQLPTYRFPEINGFRKLGVSRSKASNFENEQVVQTLTFTQYYQPNAPGSVLVPALELEVNKQVFRIEPFVVQVSPGQEKQEEAPVEIQLPAQVDLAKNKPFFLVRSDVVRPFVGQAFTLTMSLYVPTNNGLELSFDHNDVQIPALIQQIRPRNCWEENFGLQVERVIQVNFQGKKYTEYRFFQATYFPLDSKNIQIPSVRFRLLQAGKSKEKLPLYLNSMAFSISPRPLPKHVLSGKVPVGRYTLMETMDKSQTKTGEKVIYQSKVLGDGNNILWDTKEVASDYFLSFNLLSTVRAVFPMRDQMFGNKSDIVRIIPEQPGKFALANYFNWIYFNVDKERFDTLRSKLELTVVGQPRDRKLDTSLEKGGLYESIENQDSLDVHWNRWANWRQLVNFVLMIMFGFIVFLFWRASK
;
A
#
# COMPACT_ATOMS: atom_id res chain seq x y z
N ARG A 1 67.44 -16.25 -11.27
CA ARG A 1 66.40 -17.10 -10.64
C ARG A 1 65.41 -16.28 -9.79
N MET A 2 65.85 -15.26 -9.08
CA MET A 2 64.99 -14.37 -8.26
C MET A 2 64.01 -13.51 -9.09
N ARG A 3 64.39 -13.12 -10.34
CA ARG A 3 63.49 -12.34 -11.25
C ARG A 3 62.27 -13.13 -11.73
N TYR A 4 62.38 -14.41 -11.95
CA TYR A 4 61.26 -15.28 -12.36
C TYR A 4 60.29 -15.57 -11.22
N PHE A 5 60.79 -15.59 -9.96
CA PHE A 5 59.95 -15.76 -8.76
C PHE A 5 59.10 -14.54 -8.52
N ILE A 6 59.63 -13.33 -8.68
CA ILE A 6 58.89 -12.09 -8.52
C ILE A 6 57.84 -11.93 -9.61
N LEU A 7 58.15 -12.35 -10.85
CA LEU A 7 57.20 -12.35 -11.96
C LEU A 7 56.04 -13.36 -11.74
N PHE A 8 56.32 -14.55 -11.22
CA PHE A 8 55.31 -15.54 -10.89
C PHE A 8 54.43 -15.13 -9.72
N LEU A 9 54.99 -14.51 -8.69
CA LEU A 9 54.25 -13.95 -7.56
C LEU A 9 53.35 -12.79 -7.99
N GLY A 10 53.83 -11.96 -8.90
CA GLY A 10 53.05 -10.86 -9.49
C GLY A 10 51.84 -11.34 -10.30
N VAL A 11 52.02 -12.36 -11.13
CA VAL A 11 50.94 -12.96 -11.92
C VAL A 11 49.93 -13.70 -11.04
N PHE A 12 50.39 -14.33 -9.95
CA PHE A 12 49.50 -15.00 -8.99
C PHE A 12 48.65 -14.00 -8.15
N LEU A 13 49.28 -12.90 -7.72
CA LEU A 13 48.56 -11.80 -7.04
C LEU A 13 47.58 -11.09 -7.98
N LEU A 14 47.90 -10.92 -9.25
CA LEU A 14 47.02 -10.35 -10.26
C LEU A 14 45.83 -11.29 -10.53
N GLY A 15 46.04 -12.61 -10.55
CA GLY A 15 44.97 -13.63 -10.66
C GLY A 15 44.01 -13.66 -9.48
N LEU A 16 44.53 -13.41 -8.26
CA LEU A 16 43.71 -13.30 -7.05
C LEU A 16 42.87 -12.01 -7.01
N CYS A 17 43.37 -10.92 -7.53
CA CYS A 17 42.62 -9.66 -7.66
C CYS A 17 41.56 -9.72 -8.76
N LEU A 18 41.77 -10.47 -9.82
CA LEU A 18 40.75 -10.67 -10.88
C LEU A 18 39.60 -11.61 -10.47
N SER A 19 39.86 -12.56 -9.58
CA SER A 19 38.81 -13.47 -9.07
C SER A 19 37.93 -12.85 -7.99
N SER A 20 38.40 -11.81 -7.30
CA SER A 20 37.57 -11.08 -6.33
C SER A 20 36.64 -10.05 -6.97
N ALA A 21 36.86 -9.69 -8.23
CA ALA A 21 36.02 -8.72 -8.95
C ALA A 21 34.71 -9.31 -9.51
N GLN A 22 34.48 -10.63 -9.44
CA GLN A 22 33.29 -11.28 -10.00
C GLN A 22 32.23 -11.72 -8.97
N LEU A 23 32.36 -11.33 -7.71
CA LEU A 23 31.38 -11.68 -6.66
C LEU A 23 30.60 -10.48 -6.12
N ILE A 24 30.50 -9.41 -6.90
CA ILE A 24 29.39 -8.49 -6.74
C ILE A 24 28.24 -9.09 -7.58
N ALA A 25 27.51 -10.00 -6.99
CA ALA A 25 26.17 -10.34 -7.46
C ALA A 25 25.40 -9.03 -7.49
N GLN A 26 25.31 -8.37 -8.64
CA GLN A 26 24.37 -7.31 -8.87
C GLN A 26 22.98 -7.93 -8.57
N ASN A 27 22.42 -7.59 -7.42
CA ASN A 27 21.00 -7.76 -7.17
C ASN A 27 20.28 -6.98 -8.29
N LYS A 28 19.97 -7.67 -9.38
CA LYS A 28 19.29 -7.08 -10.52
C LYS A 28 17.94 -6.62 -10.03
N GLU A 29 17.71 -5.32 -9.96
CA GLU A 29 16.41 -4.77 -9.66
C GLU A 29 15.38 -5.42 -10.59
N THR A 30 14.43 -6.15 -9.99
CA THR A 30 13.35 -6.77 -10.74
C THR A 30 12.14 -5.88 -10.61
N ILE A 31 11.62 -5.40 -11.75
CA ILE A 31 10.41 -4.59 -11.81
C ILE A 31 9.32 -5.47 -12.40
N GLU A 32 8.23 -5.62 -11.66
CA GLU A 32 7.03 -6.34 -12.08
C GLU A 32 5.86 -5.38 -12.16
N VAL A 33 5.11 -5.41 -13.29
CA VAL A 33 3.93 -4.58 -13.52
C VAL A 33 2.67 -5.44 -13.46
N GLN A 34 1.68 -5.01 -12.69
CA GLN A 34 0.42 -5.73 -12.53
C GLN A 34 -0.77 -4.77 -12.72
N LEU A 35 -1.84 -5.29 -13.30
CA LEU A 35 -3.11 -4.60 -13.46
C LEU A 35 -4.10 -5.06 -12.39
N GLY A 36 -4.92 -4.14 -11.91
CA GLY A 36 -6.05 -4.45 -11.05
C GLY A 36 -7.17 -5.20 -11.79
N SER A 37 -8.27 -5.44 -11.08
CA SER A 37 -9.43 -6.12 -11.68
C SER A 37 -9.95 -5.36 -12.89
N LYS A 38 -10.14 -6.08 -14.00
CA LYS A 38 -10.76 -5.54 -15.23
C LYS A 38 -12.30 -5.51 -15.13
N SER A 39 -12.89 -6.03 -14.06
CA SER A 39 -14.31 -5.95 -13.75
C SER A 39 -14.47 -5.24 -12.41
N ILE A 40 -14.98 -4.03 -12.45
CA ILE A 40 -15.11 -3.12 -11.30
C ILE A 40 -16.51 -2.50 -11.29
N THR A 41 -16.86 -1.85 -10.19
CA THR A 41 -18.05 -0.98 -10.14
C THR A 41 -17.67 0.48 -10.38
N SER A 42 -18.66 1.35 -10.64
CA SER A 42 -18.42 2.80 -10.83
C SER A 42 -17.84 3.49 -9.57
N ILE A 43 -17.93 2.86 -8.42
CA ILE A 43 -17.37 3.34 -7.16
C ILE A 43 -15.97 2.76 -6.85
N ASP A 44 -15.59 1.66 -7.51
CA ASP A 44 -14.29 1.02 -7.31
C ASP A 44 -13.26 1.61 -8.27
N PRO A 45 -12.07 2.00 -7.79
CA PRO A 45 -11.01 2.43 -8.68
C PRO A 45 -10.37 1.23 -9.39
N PHE A 46 -10.07 1.40 -10.67
CA PHE A 46 -9.11 0.56 -11.39
C PHE A 46 -7.70 0.89 -10.93
N SER A 47 -6.76 -0.04 -10.98
CA SER A 47 -5.38 0.21 -10.58
C SER A 47 -4.35 -0.34 -11.54
N ILE A 48 -3.23 0.39 -11.67
CA ILE A 48 -1.99 -0.10 -12.26
C ILE A 48 -0.93 -0.03 -11.17
N GLN A 49 -0.22 -1.12 -10.94
CA GLN A 49 0.84 -1.16 -9.97
C GLN A 49 2.15 -1.67 -10.57
N PHE A 50 3.27 -1.22 -10.02
CA PHE A 50 4.55 -1.86 -10.21
C PHE A 50 5.21 -2.14 -8.87
N SER A 51 5.93 -3.25 -8.82
CA SER A 51 6.74 -3.65 -7.67
C SER A 51 8.21 -3.65 -8.07
N ILE A 52 9.07 -3.13 -7.21
CA ILE A 52 10.52 -3.13 -7.40
C ILE A 52 11.17 -3.82 -6.21
N SER A 53 11.99 -4.84 -6.48
CA SER A 53 12.70 -5.61 -5.47
C SER A 53 14.15 -5.16 -5.38
N ALA A 54 14.74 -5.22 -4.18
CA ALA A 54 16.15 -4.94 -3.90
C ALA A 54 16.62 -3.50 -4.17
N SER A 55 15.72 -2.51 -4.24
CA SER A 55 16.10 -1.11 -4.40
C SER A 55 16.21 -0.39 -3.06
N GLU A 56 17.37 0.22 -2.78
CA GLU A 56 17.56 1.11 -1.63
C GLU A 56 17.09 2.55 -1.92
N GLN A 57 16.99 2.90 -3.20
CA GLN A 57 16.59 4.23 -3.64
C GLN A 57 15.12 4.24 -4.11
N LEU A 58 14.48 5.40 -3.94
CA LEU A 58 13.13 5.60 -4.46
C LEU A 58 13.18 5.66 -5.99
N PRO A 59 12.37 4.86 -6.70
CA PRO A 59 12.33 4.90 -8.15
C PRO A 59 11.73 6.21 -8.66
N THR A 60 12.20 6.65 -9.81
CA THR A 60 11.49 7.63 -10.62
C THR A 60 10.43 6.92 -11.45
N TYR A 61 9.21 7.45 -11.53
CA TYR A 61 8.13 6.80 -12.28
C TYR A 61 7.14 7.78 -12.87
N ARG A 62 6.51 7.35 -13.97
CA ARG A 62 5.40 8.06 -14.60
C ARG A 62 4.31 7.06 -14.97
N PHE A 63 3.16 7.13 -14.29
CA PHE A 63 1.98 6.36 -14.66
C PHE A 63 1.23 7.04 -15.83
N PRO A 64 0.66 6.26 -16.76
CA PRO A 64 -0.09 6.80 -17.90
C PRO A 64 -1.40 7.49 -17.49
N GLU A 65 -1.94 8.31 -18.38
CA GLU A 65 -3.34 8.76 -18.33
C GLU A 65 -4.21 7.74 -19.06
N ILE A 66 -5.43 7.51 -18.56
CA ILE A 66 -6.38 6.57 -19.15
C ILE A 66 -7.67 7.32 -19.50
N ASN A 67 -8.01 7.35 -20.79
CA ASN A 67 -9.27 7.95 -21.24
C ASN A 67 -10.46 7.21 -20.62
N GLY A 68 -11.47 7.96 -20.16
CA GLY A 68 -12.62 7.40 -19.45
C GLY A 68 -12.42 7.20 -17.95
N PHE A 69 -11.21 7.50 -17.44
CA PHE A 69 -10.89 7.45 -16.02
C PHE A 69 -10.27 8.75 -15.54
N ARG A 70 -10.54 9.08 -14.30
CA ARG A 70 -9.87 10.16 -13.57
C ARG A 70 -8.75 9.55 -12.74
N LYS A 71 -7.53 10.00 -12.94
CA LYS A 71 -6.36 9.61 -12.17
C LYS A 71 -6.48 10.10 -10.73
N LEU A 72 -6.32 9.19 -9.78
CA LEU A 72 -6.31 9.46 -8.34
C LEU A 72 -4.86 9.54 -7.83
N GLY A 73 -4.66 9.44 -6.52
CA GLY A 73 -3.33 9.40 -5.91
C GLY A 73 -2.61 8.06 -6.13
N VAL A 74 -1.31 8.08 -5.86
CA VAL A 74 -0.45 6.88 -5.83
C VAL A 74 -0.31 6.40 -4.39
N SER A 75 -0.60 5.13 -4.15
CA SER A 75 -0.29 4.46 -2.89
C SER A 75 1.09 3.81 -2.97
N ARG A 76 1.80 3.77 -1.86
CA ARG A 76 3.09 3.10 -1.72
C ARG A 76 3.04 2.12 -0.56
N SER A 77 3.44 0.89 -0.81
CA SER A 77 3.62 -0.12 0.24
C SER A 77 5.02 -0.72 0.20
N LYS A 78 5.49 -1.19 1.34
CA LYS A 78 6.77 -1.89 1.50
C LYS A 78 6.50 -3.24 2.15
N ALA A 79 6.93 -4.30 1.48
CA ALA A 79 6.89 -5.66 2.00
C ALA A 79 8.31 -6.20 2.14
N SER A 80 8.52 -7.08 3.12
CA SER A 80 9.76 -7.83 3.29
C SER A 80 9.42 -9.30 3.17
N ASN A 81 9.95 -9.94 2.15
CA ASN A 81 9.77 -11.36 1.90
C ASN A 81 11.09 -12.09 2.16
N PHE A 82 11.00 -13.32 2.66
CA PHE A 82 12.15 -14.22 2.76
C PHE A 82 12.23 -15.04 1.48
N GLU A 83 13.25 -14.79 0.66
CA GLU A 83 13.58 -15.58 -0.51
C GLU A 83 15.04 -16.02 -0.41
N ASN A 84 15.31 -17.32 -0.60
CA ASN A 84 16.65 -17.90 -0.59
C ASN A 84 17.51 -17.47 0.63
N GLU A 85 16.96 -17.52 1.84
CA GLU A 85 17.62 -17.14 3.10
C GLU A 85 17.98 -15.64 3.22
N GLN A 86 17.52 -14.82 2.31
CA GLN A 86 17.73 -13.36 2.33
C GLN A 86 16.40 -12.62 2.49
N VAL A 87 16.43 -11.53 3.25
CA VAL A 87 15.29 -10.63 3.34
C VAL A 87 15.27 -9.73 2.12
N VAL A 88 14.37 -10.00 1.18
CA VAL A 88 14.15 -9.15 0.02
C VAL A 88 13.09 -8.11 0.35
N GLN A 89 13.45 -6.84 0.24
CA GLN A 89 12.50 -5.74 0.40
C GLN A 89 11.89 -5.42 -0.96
N THR A 90 10.56 -5.42 -1.03
CA THR A 90 9.81 -5.06 -2.23
C THR A 90 9.04 -3.77 -1.95
N LEU A 91 9.24 -2.76 -2.80
CA LEU A 91 8.46 -1.54 -2.81
C LEU A 91 7.41 -1.64 -3.92
N THR A 92 6.15 -1.45 -3.55
CA THR A 92 5.03 -1.47 -4.51
C THR A 92 4.41 -0.09 -4.59
N PHE A 93 4.24 0.40 -5.80
CA PHE A 93 3.58 1.66 -6.13
C PHE A 93 2.32 1.36 -6.93
N THR A 94 1.18 1.85 -6.47
CA THR A 94 -0.12 1.62 -7.08
C THR A 94 -0.79 2.93 -7.43
N GLN A 95 -1.03 3.17 -8.70
CA GLN A 95 -1.83 4.28 -9.19
C GLN A 95 -3.28 3.83 -9.33
N TYR A 96 -4.19 4.60 -8.76
CA TYR A 96 -5.62 4.36 -8.85
C TYR A 96 -6.29 5.29 -9.87
N TYR A 97 -7.31 4.76 -10.56
CA TYR A 97 -8.05 5.43 -11.61
C TYR A 97 -9.55 5.24 -11.38
N GLN A 98 -10.26 6.33 -11.10
CA GLN A 98 -11.71 6.31 -10.91
C GLN A 98 -12.41 6.34 -12.26
N PRO A 99 -13.30 5.38 -12.58
CA PRO A 99 -14.09 5.45 -13.81
C PRO A 99 -15.01 6.68 -13.79
N ASN A 100 -15.16 7.33 -14.94
CA ASN A 100 -16.00 8.51 -15.07
C ASN A 100 -17.49 8.15 -15.22
N ALA A 101 -17.79 6.97 -15.78
CA ALA A 101 -19.15 6.46 -15.98
C ALA A 101 -19.16 4.93 -16.01
N PRO A 102 -20.32 4.28 -15.71
CA PRO A 102 -20.51 2.87 -15.98
C PRO A 102 -20.45 2.56 -17.47
N GLY A 103 -20.02 1.35 -17.83
CA GLY A 103 -19.94 0.87 -19.20
C GLY A 103 -18.67 0.08 -19.47
N SER A 104 -18.48 -0.30 -20.73
CA SER A 104 -17.27 -0.98 -21.19
C SER A 104 -16.27 0.06 -21.70
N VAL A 105 -15.14 0.18 -21.06
CA VAL A 105 -14.07 1.14 -21.43
C VAL A 105 -12.92 0.38 -22.08
N LEU A 106 -12.70 0.64 -23.38
CA LEU A 106 -11.51 0.15 -24.08
C LEU A 106 -10.31 1.01 -23.72
N VAL A 107 -9.34 0.41 -23.07
CA VAL A 107 -8.05 1.04 -22.74
C VAL A 107 -7.05 0.68 -23.83
N PRO A 108 -6.49 1.65 -24.57
CA PRO A 108 -5.48 1.41 -25.59
C PRO A 108 -4.18 0.92 -24.96
N ALA A 109 -3.17 0.59 -25.77
CA ALA A 109 -1.84 0.31 -25.26
C ALA A 109 -1.33 1.50 -24.44
N LEU A 110 -0.77 1.22 -23.26
CA LEU A 110 -0.26 2.21 -22.32
C LEU A 110 1.24 2.01 -22.10
N GLU A 111 1.91 3.06 -21.69
CA GLU A 111 3.33 3.04 -21.33
C GLU A 111 3.50 3.51 -19.88
N LEU A 112 4.06 2.63 -19.05
CA LEU A 112 4.49 2.92 -17.68
C LEU A 112 6.00 3.10 -17.68
N GLU A 113 6.48 4.25 -17.26
CA GLU A 113 7.91 4.52 -17.12
C GLU A 113 8.35 4.33 -15.66
N VAL A 114 9.39 3.51 -15.44
CA VAL A 114 10.01 3.31 -14.12
C VAL A 114 11.53 3.27 -14.28
N ASN A 115 12.28 4.12 -13.58
CA ASN A 115 13.74 4.24 -13.67
C ASN A 115 14.25 4.38 -15.11
N LYS A 116 13.54 5.17 -15.97
CA LYS A 116 13.82 5.35 -17.42
C LYS A 116 13.60 4.08 -18.27
N GLN A 117 13.08 3.00 -17.71
CA GLN A 117 12.61 1.83 -18.45
C GLN A 117 11.13 2.02 -18.77
N VAL A 118 10.74 1.70 -19.99
CA VAL A 118 9.35 1.79 -20.44
C VAL A 118 8.74 0.39 -20.49
N PHE A 119 7.66 0.20 -19.73
CA PHE A 119 6.87 -1.03 -19.71
C PHE A 119 5.60 -0.82 -20.51
N ARG A 120 5.47 -1.56 -21.59
CA ARG A 120 4.29 -1.52 -22.45
C ARG A 120 3.21 -2.43 -21.89
N ILE A 121 2.04 -1.87 -21.70
CA ILE A 121 0.82 -2.57 -21.28
C ILE A 121 -0.06 -2.74 -22.50
N GLU A 122 -0.36 -4.00 -22.87
CA GLU A 122 -1.20 -4.32 -24.01
C GLU A 122 -2.64 -3.79 -23.84
N PRO A 123 -3.37 -3.49 -24.93
CA PRO A 123 -4.74 -3.02 -24.85
C PRO A 123 -5.64 -4.00 -24.10
N PHE A 124 -6.56 -3.47 -23.30
CA PHE A 124 -7.53 -4.27 -22.54
C PHE A 124 -8.85 -3.53 -22.37
N VAL A 125 -9.87 -4.26 -21.94
CA VAL A 125 -11.19 -3.70 -21.65
C VAL A 125 -11.44 -3.76 -20.17
N VAL A 126 -11.93 -2.65 -19.58
CA VAL A 126 -12.43 -2.60 -18.21
C VAL A 126 -13.95 -2.53 -18.26
N GLN A 127 -14.60 -3.51 -17.62
CA GLN A 127 -16.04 -3.53 -17.45
C GLN A 127 -16.39 -2.79 -16.15
N VAL A 128 -17.10 -1.68 -16.29
CA VAL A 128 -17.55 -0.87 -15.16
C VAL A 128 -19.04 -1.07 -15.00
N SER A 129 -19.43 -1.85 -14.01
CA SER A 129 -20.84 -2.03 -13.63
C SER A 129 -21.34 -0.79 -12.88
N PRO A 130 -22.65 -0.45 -12.97
CA PRO A 130 -23.22 0.55 -12.09
C PRO A 130 -22.99 0.14 -10.64
N GLY A 131 -22.27 0.95 -9.87
CA GLY A 131 -22.25 0.82 -8.42
C GLY A 131 -23.60 1.28 -7.90
N GLN A 132 -24.11 0.65 -6.84
CA GLN A 132 -25.22 1.30 -6.12
C GLN A 132 -24.65 2.62 -5.57
N GLU A 133 -24.97 3.71 -6.25
CA GLU A 133 -24.80 5.02 -5.67
C GLU A 133 -25.64 5.04 -4.38
N LYS A 134 -24.98 4.91 -3.22
CA LYS A 134 -25.47 5.62 -2.07
C LYS A 134 -25.67 7.05 -2.57
N GLN A 135 -26.90 7.54 -2.50
CA GLN A 135 -27.28 8.91 -2.83
C GLN A 135 -26.09 9.83 -2.65
N GLU A 136 -25.77 10.63 -3.68
CA GLU A 136 -24.80 11.71 -3.57
C GLU A 136 -24.97 12.36 -2.20
N GLU A 137 -24.12 11.99 -1.26
CA GLU A 137 -23.99 12.81 -0.06
C GLU A 137 -23.63 14.18 -0.62
N ALA A 138 -24.51 15.15 -0.33
CA ALA A 138 -24.37 16.53 -0.72
C ALA A 138 -22.90 16.94 -0.61
N PRO A 139 -22.33 17.70 -1.56
CA PRO A 139 -20.94 18.12 -1.52
C PRO A 139 -20.62 18.54 -0.10
N VAL A 140 -19.57 17.95 0.50
CA VAL A 140 -19.19 18.19 1.90
C VAL A 140 -19.25 19.69 2.10
N GLU A 141 -20.25 20.14 2.82
CA GLU A 141 -20.46 21.56 3.07
C GLU A 141 -19.27 22.02 3.89
N ILE A 142 -18.33 22.68 3.22
CA ILE A 142 -17.14 23.20 3.89
C ILE A 142 -17.65 24.26 4.85
N GLN A 143 -17.72 23.91 6.13
CA GLN A 143 -18.06 24.87 7.18
C GLN A 143 -16.94 25.90 7.25
N LEU A 144 -17.21 27.08 6.73
CA LEU A 144 -16.28 28.20 6.83
C LEU A 144 -16.26 28.70 8.27
N PRO A 145 -15.09 29.03 8.82
CA PRO A 145 -14.99 29.70 10.09
C PRO A 145 -15.77 31.02 10.04
N ALA A 146 -16.46 31.39 11.14
CA ALA A 146 -17.26 32.60 11.24
C ALA A 146 -16.50 33.91 10.91
N GLN A 147 -15.16 33.87 10.98
CA GLN A 147 -14.29 35.02 10.66
C GLN A 147 -14.00 35.19 9.16
N VAL A 148 -14.34 34.19 8.31
CA VAL A 148 -14.22 34.33 6.86
C VAL A 148 -15.38 35.18 6.34
N ASP A 149 -15.11 36.47 6.15
CA ASP A 149 -16.09 37.38 5.59
C ASP A 149 -16.13 37.29 4.06
N LEU A 150 -17.04 36.46 3.57
CA LEU A 150 -17.24 36.26 2.13
C LEU A 150 -17.72 37.55 1.43
N ALA A 151 -18.30 38.53 2.19
CA ALA A 151 -18.77 39.77 1.61
C ALA A 151 -17.62 40.61 1.03
N LYS A 152 -16.45 40.52 1.64
CA LYS A 152 -15.25 41.27 1.21
C LYS A 152 -14.60 40.78 -0.07
N ASN A 153 -15.02 39.63 -0.62
CA ASN A 153 -14.49 39.06 -1.85
C ASN A 153 -12.93 39.01 -1.87
N LYS A 154 -12.32 38.66 -0.75
CA LYS A 154 -10.85 38.57 -0.59
C LYS A 154 -10.38 37.14 -0.56
N PRO A 155 -9.13 36.87 -0.94
CA PRO A 155 -8.51 35.55 -0.75
C PRO A 155 -8.37 35.24 0.74
N PHE A 156 -8.49 33.98 1.11
CA PHE A 156 -8.25 33.49 2.47
C PHE A 156 -7.52 32.15 2.47
N PHE A 157 -6.80 31.89 3.52
CA PHE A 157 -6.04 30.64 3.73
C PHE A 157 -6.66 29.85 4.87
N LEU A 158 -6.89 28.56 4.64
CA LEU A 158 -7.62 27.71 5.58
C LEU A 158 -6.88 26.39 5.81
N VAL A 159 -6.71 26.04 7.09
CA VAL A 159 -6.44 24.68 7.53
C VAL A 159 -7.71 24.16 8.18
N ARG A 160 -8.23 23.03 7.71
CA ARG A 160 -9.50 22.47 8.20
C ARG A 160 -9.40 20.98 8.42
N SER A 161 -10.26 20.47 9.30
CA SER A 161 -10.52 19.06 9.50
C SER A 161 -11.96 18.73 9.11
N ASP A 162 -12.19 17.58 8.51
CA ASP A 162 -13.53 17.05 8.23
C ASP A 162 -14.23 16.55 9.51
N VAL A 163 -13.46 16.11 10.51
CA VAL A 163 -13.97 15.65 11.80
C VAL A 163 -13.16 16.29 12.93
N VAL A 164 -13.82 17.00 13.84
CA VAL A 164 -13.16 17.66 15.00
C VAL A 164 -13.26 16.85 16.31
N ARG A 165 -14.11 15.84 16.36
CA ARG A 165 -14.29 14.94 17.51
C ARG A 165 -14.32 13.48 17.10
N PRO A 166 -13.24 12.98 16.44
CA PRO A 166 -13.15 11.57 16.04
C PRO A 166 -13.09 10.67 17.28
N PHE A 167 -13.46 9.41 17.14
CA PHE A 167 -13.03 8.39 18.10
C PHE A 167 -11.54 8.09 17.95
N VAL A 168 -10.92 7.59 19.01
CA VAL A 168 -9.57 7.03 18.92
C VAL A 168 -9.56 5.92 17.86
N GLY A 169 -8.66 6.01 16.89
CA GLY A 169 -8.60 5.12 15.72
C GLY A 169 -9.54 5.46 14.57
N GLN A 170 -10.44 6.44 14.71
CA GLN A 170 -11.27 6.93 13.61
C GLN A 170 -10.48 7.90 12.74
N ALA A 171 -10.67 7.80 11.42
CA ALA A 171 -10.07 8.73 10.46
C ALA A 171 -10.59 10.16 10.63
N PHE A 172 -9.69 11.13 10.50
CA PHE A 172 -10.00 12.52 10.18
C PHE A 172 -9.00 13.05 9.16
N THR A 173 -9.45 13.93 8.28
CA THR A 173 -8.61 14.47 7.20
C THR A 173 -8.32 15.94 7.43
N LEU A 174 -7.02 16.28 7.47
CA LEU A 174 -6.57 17.67 7.42
C LEU A 174 -6.35 18.11 5.98
N THR A 175 -6.86 19.28 5.66
CA THR A 175 -6.67 19.93 4.36
C THR A 175 -6.13 21.33 4.57
N MET A 176 -5.11 21.71 3.81
CA MET A 176 -4.53 23.05 3.80
C MET A 176 -4.68 23.65 2.41
N SER A 177 -5.44 24.74 2.31
CA SER A 177 -5.85 25.32 1.03
C SER A 177 -5.88 26.85 1.05
N LEU A 178 -5.54 27.43 -0.11
CA LEU A 178 -5.79 28.84 -0.42
C LEU A 178 -7.06 28.94 -1.27
N TYR A 179 -7.94 29.83 -0.91
CA TYR A 179 -9.16 30.15 -1.64
C TYR A 179 -9.06 31.54 -2.24
N VAL A 180 -9.18 31.64 -3.56
CA VAL A 180 -9.10 32.90 -4.31
C VAL A 180 -10.43 33.11 -5.00
N PRO A 181 -11.15 34.25 -4.78
CA PRO A 181 -12.37 34.55 -5.51
C PRO A 181 -12.10 34.64 -7.00
N THR A 182 -12.95 34.03 -7.82
CA THR A 182 -12.76 33.98 -9.29
C THR A 182 -12.73 35.36 -9.91
N ASN A 183 -13.48 36.33 -9.35
CA ASN A 183 -13.62 37.70 -9.85
C ASN A 183 -13.15 38.70 -8.82
N ASN A 184 -11.90 38.66 -8.38
CA ASN A 184 -11.39 39.56 -7.33
C ASN A 184 -10.58 40.75 -7.87
N GLY A 185 -10.22 40.76 -9.15
CA GLY A 185 -9.40 41.81 -9.79
C GLY A 185 -7.97 41.91 -9.24
N LEU A 186 -7.52 40.93 -8.44
CA LEU A 186 -6.18 40.89 -7.84
C LEU A 186 -5.25 40.06 -8.70
N GLU A 187 -4.09 40.59 -9.05
CA GLU A 187 -3.01 39.82 -9.64
C GLU A 187 -2.18 39.20 -8.51
N LEU A 188 -2.43 37.93 -8.22
CA LEU A 188 -1.73 37.18 -7.21
C LEU A 188 -0.69 36.23 -7.84
N SER A 189 0.45 36.08 -7.18
CA SER A 189 1.43 35.04 -7.53
C SER A 189 1.95 34.37 -6.27
N PHE A 190 2.34 33.10 -6.42
CA PHE A 190 2.95 32.34 -5.36
C PHE A 190 4.37 32.82 -5.09
N ASP A 191 4.80 32.66 -3.84
CA ASP A 191 6.12 33.09 -3.38
C ASP A 191 6.82 31.92 -2.66
N HIS A 192 7.81 31.33 -3.30
CA HIS A 192 8.63 30.23 -2.76
C HIS A 192 7.82 29.09 -2.13
N ASN A 193 6.82 28.59 -2.85
CA ASN A 193 5.93 27.51 -2.38
C ASN A 193 6.70 26.21 -2.08
N ASP A 194 7.77 25.94 -2.81
CA ASP A 194 8.68 24.82 -2.62
C ASP A 194 9.32 24.79 -1.23
N VAL A 195 9.49 25.95 -0.59
CA VAL A 195 10.05 26.10 0.76
C VAL A 195 8.97 26.28 1.81
N GLN A 196 7.99 27.17 1.55
CA GLN A 196 6.99 27.52 2.58
C GLN A 196 6.00 26.36 2.83
N ILE A 197 5.52 25.63 1.79
CA ILE A 197 4.52 24.57 1.97
C ILE A 197 5.05 23.45 2.88
N PRO A 198 6.24 22.86 2.68
CA PRO A 198 6.78 21.87 3.61
C PRO A 198 6.91 22.38 5.04
N ALA A 199 7.35 23.64 5.23
CA ALA A 199 7.47 24.25 6.56
C ALA A 199 6.12 24.41 7.26
N LEU A 200 5.07 24.79 6.54
CA LEU A 200 3.70 24.89 7.06
C LEU A 200 3.12 23.51 7.41
N ILE A 201 3.34 22.51 6.57
CA ILE A 201 2.92 21.13 6.84
C ILE A 201 3.52 20.63 8.14
N GLN A 202 4.82 20.85 8.38
CA GLN A 202 5.46 20.44 9.63
C GLN A 202 4.82 21.09 10.86
N GLN A 203 4.37 22.34 10.76
CA GLN A 203 3.72 23.05 11.87
C GLN A 203 2.34 22.49 12.21
N ILE A 204 1.55 22.11 11.20
CA ILE A 204 0.17 21.62 11.39
C ILE A 204 0.08 20.12 11.60
N ARG A 205 1.18 19.37 11.40
CA ARG A 205 1.21 17.91 11.48
C ARG A 205 0.85 17.42 12.88
N PRO A 206 -0.24 16.62 13.05
CA PRO A 206 -0.63 16.09 14.33
C PRO A 206 0.43 15.16 14.91
N ARG A 207 0.68 15.29 16.22
CA ARG A 207 1.44 14.30 16.98
C ARG A 207 0.51 13.22 17.51
N ASN A 208 1.01 12.05 17.82
CA ASN A 208 0.25 10.90 18.32
C ASN A 208 -0.89 10.45 17.39
N CYS A 209 -0.66 10.57 16.08
CA CYS A 209 -1.56 10.05 15.04
C CYS A 209 -0.79 9.16 14.08
N TRP A 210 -1.45 8.14 13.58
CA TRP A 210 -1.02 7.47 12.37
C TRP A 210 -1.42 8.32 11.17
N GLU A 211 -0.57 8.49 10.17
CA GLU A 211 -0.78 9.34 9.00
C GLU A 211 -0.83 8.51 7.72
N GLU A 212 -1.87 8.71 6.92
CA GLU A 212 -1.96 8.27 5.53
C GLU A 212 -2.01 9.49 4.61
N ASN A 213 -0.97 9.67 3.81
CA ASN A 213 -0.83 10.82 2.94
C ASN A 213 -1.44 10.55 1.57
N PHE A 214 -2.12 11.55 0.99
CA PHE A 214 -2.70 11.48 -0.36
C PHE A 214 -1.65 11.48 -1.48
N GLY A 215 -0.36 11.61 -1.17
CA GLY A 215 0.72 11.61 -2.14
C GLY A 215 0.66 12.83 -3.08
N LEU A 216 0.18 13.96 -2.60
CA LEU A 216 0.09 15.19 -3.38
C LEU A 216 1.49 15.68 -3.75
N GLN A 217 1.85 15.51 -5.01
CA GLN A 217 3.00 16.18 -5.63
C GLN A 217 2.59 17.38 -6.49
N VAL A 218 1.29 17.60 -6.67
CA VAL A 218 0.74 18.64 -7.53
C VAL A 218 -0.35 19.39 -6.79
N GLU A 219 -0.30 20.71 -6.86
CA GLU A 219 -1.37 21.59 -6.38
C GLU A 219 -2.69 21.21 -7.05
N ARG A 220 -3.65 20.73 -6.26
CA ARG A 220 -4.96 20.40 -6.78
C ARG A 220 -5.80 21.67 -6.85
N VAL A 221 -6.16 22.09 -8.05
CA VAL A 221 -7.00 23.26 -8.28
C VAL A 221 -8.46 22.85 -8.46
N ILE A 222 -9.35 23.37 -7.64
CA ILE A 222 -10.77 23.01 -7.62
C ILE A 222 -11.62 24.27 -7.63
N GLN A 223 -12.72 24.27 -8.41
CA GLN A 223 -13.72 25.32 -8.34
C GLN A 223 -14.74 24.98 -7.24
N VAL A 224 -14.92 25.88 -6.29
CA VAL A 224 -15.85 25.73 -5.18
C VAL A 224 -16.82 26.91 -5.11
N ASN A 225 -18.00 26.67 -4.57
CA ASN A 225 -19.02 27.71 -4.40
C ASN A 225 -19.34 27.85 -2.90
N PHE A 226 -19.16 29.05 -2.37
CA PHE A 226 -19.54 29.41 -1.03
C PHE A 226 -20.67 30.45 -1.08
N GLN A 227 -21.87 30.06 -0.69
CA GLN A 227 -23.04 31.00 -0.63
C GLN A 227 -23.24 31.78 -1.93
N GLY A 228 -23.13 31.11 -3.08
CA GLY A 228 -23.30 31.74 -4.41
C GLY A 228 -22.04 32.43 -4.98
N LYS A 229 -20.96 32.53 -4.22
CA LYS A 229 -19.68 33.11 -4.69
C LYS A 229 -18.72 32.03 -5.12
N LYS A 230 -18.15 32.18 -6.31
CA LYS A 230 -17.19 31.21 -6.89
C LYS A 230 -15.77 31.53 -6.45
N TYR A 231 -15.09 30.51 -5.94
CA TYR A 231 -13.69 30.54 -5.53
C TYR A 231 -12.91 29.45 -6.26
N THR A 232 -11.63 29.71 -6.49
CA THR A 232 -10.65 28.71 -6.88
C THR A 232 -9.93 28.25 -5.62
N GLU A 233 -10.05 26.97 -5.25
CA GLU A 233 -9.30 26.35 -4.18
C GLU A 233 -7.97 25.81 -4.73
N TYR A 234 -6.87 26.30 -4.20
CA TYR A 234 -5.54 25.73 -4.38
C TYR A 234 -5.22 24.88 -3.16
N ARG A 235 -5.31 23.55 -3.30
CA ARG A 235 -5.09 22.62 -2.21
C ARG A 235 -3.64 22.18 -2.20
N PHE A 236 -2.87 22.61 -1.19
CA PHE A 236 -1.45 22.34 -1.04
C PHE A 236 -1.15 21.08 -0.25
N PHE A 237 -2.05 20.70 0.66
CA PHE A 237 -1.86 19.55 1.51
C PHE A 237 -3.19 18.89 1.86
N GLN A 238 -3.15 17.56 1.89
CA GLN A 238 -4.24 16.74 2.38
C GLN A 238 -3.66 15.42 2.91
N ALA A 239 -4.02 15.08 4.15
CA ALA A 239 -3.65 13.80 4.75
C ALA A 239 -4.72 13.34 5.73
N THR A 240 -4.92 12.03 5.81
CA THR A 240 -5.81 11.40 6.77
C THR A 240 -5.01 10.93 7.97
N TYR A 241 -5.51 11.21 9.15
CA TYR A 241 -4.91 10.89 10.44
C TYR A 241 -5.84 10.02 11.27
N PHE A 242 -5.25 9.14 12.06
CA PHE A 242 -5.93 8.26 13.00
C PHE A 242 -5.37 8.50 14.40
N PRO A 243 -6.13 9.10 15.35
CA PRO A 243 -5.64 9.34 16.70
C PRO A 243 -5.29 8.04 17.41
N LEU A 244 -4.12 7.99 18.03
CA LEU A 244 -3.67 6.83 18.81
C LEU A 244 -4.12 6.89 20.28
N ASP A 245 -4.46 8.07 20.77
CA ASP A 245 -4.98 8.30 22.12
C ASP A 245 -6.06 9.40 22.12
N SER A 246 -6.65 9.65 23.29
CA SER A 246 -7.72 10.66 23.47
C SER A 246 -7.21 12.05 23.83
N LYS A 247 -5.91 12.32 23.71
CA LYS A 247 -5.35 13.65 23.97
C LYS A 247 -5.75 14.63 22.90
N ASN A 248 -6.04 15.87 23.33
CA ASN A 248 -6.34 16.94 22.40
C ASN A 248 -5.18 17.23 21.45
N ILE A 249 -5.49 17.34 20.17
CA ILE A 249 -4.56 17.65 19.10
C ILE A 249 -4.75 19.14 18.77
N GLN A 250 -3.70 19.92 18.96
CA GLN A 250 -3.72 21.35 18.66
C GLN A 250 -3.20 21.59 17.24
N ILE A 251 -4.01 22.24 16.42
CA ILE A 251 -3.62 22.71 15.09
C ILE A 251 -3.37 24.22 15.20
N PRO A 252 -2.12 24.66 15.08
CA PRO A 252 -1.80 26.09 15.24
C PRO A 252 -2.28 26.92 14.05
N SER A 253 -2.42 28.22 14.26
CA SER A 253 -2.52 29.17 13.17
C SER A 253 -1.20 29.23 12.42
N VAL A 254 -1.26 29.16 11.10
CA VAL A 254 -0.09 29.27 10.21
C VAL A 254 -0.27 30.42 9.23
N ARG A 255 0.84 31.02 8.81
CA ARG A 255 0.87 32.19 7.94
C ARG A 255 1.38 31.81 6.56
N PHE A 256 0.52 32.02 5.57
CA PHE A 256 0.83 31.81 4.15
C PHE A 256 1.16 33.14 3.48
N ARG A 257 2.25 33.17 2.70
CA ARG A 257 2.72 34.35 2.00
C ARG A 257 2.44 34.23 0.50
N LEU A 258 1.84 35.27 -0.05
CA LEU A 258 1.63 35.50 -1.48
C LEU A 258 2.30 36.81 -1.90
N LEU A 259 2.45 37.00 -3.19
CA LEU A 259 2.79 38.29 -3.79
C LEU A 259 1.56 38.83 -4.53
N GLN A 260 1.27 40.11 -4.28
CA GLN A 260 0.21 40.85 -4.95
C GLN A 260 0.84 41.99 -5.79
N ALA A 261 0.42 42.11 -7.04
CA ALA A 261 0.84 43.25 -7.86
C ALA A 261 0.28 44.56 -7.29
N GLY A 262 1.14 45.50 -6.98
CA GLY A 262 0.81 46.86 -6.60
C GLY A 262 0.51 47.74 -7.82
N LYS A 263 0.07 49.01 -7.59
CA LYS A 263 -0.25 49.99 -8.64
C LYS A 263 0.92 50.27 -9.58
N SER A 264 2.17 50.11 -9.14
CA SER A 264 3.42 50.33 -9.89
C SER A 264 3.98 49.03 -10.48
N LYS A 265 3.22 47.94 -10.58
CA LYS A 265 3.70 46.58 -10.89
C LYS A 265 4.74 45.99 -9.93
N GLU A 266 5.01 46.67 -8.81
CA GLU A 266 5.77 46.10 -7.72
C GLU A 266 5.03 44.94 -7.09
N LYS A 267 5.72 43.84 -6.79
CA LYS A 267 5.15 42.69 -6.08
C LYS A 267 5.28 42.92 -4.58
N LEU A 268 4.15 43.21 -3.94
CA LEU A 268 4.06 43.39 -2.50
C LEU A 268 3.66 42.10 -1.80
N PRO A 269 4.25 41.79 -0.61
CA PRO A 269 3.87 40.59 0.13
C PRO A 269 2.44 40.74 0.73
N LEU A 270 1.61 39.74 0.50
CA LEU A 270 0.31 39.56 1.12
C LEU A 270 0.36 38.37 2.06
N TYR A 271 0.05 38.56 3.34
CA TYR A 271 0.04 37.49 4.33
C TYR A 271 -1.39 37.10 4.67
N LEU A 272 -1.67 35.81 4.63
CA LEU A 272 -2.94 35.20 5.00
C LEU A 272 -2.69 34.25 6.16
N ASN A 273 -3.46 34.37 7.23
CA ASN A 273 -3.34 33.51 8.39
C ASN A 273 -4.47 32.49 8.38
N SER A 274 -4.16 31.23 8.64
CA SER A 274 -5.19 30.26 9.00
C SER A 274 -5.62 30.45 10.43
N MET A 275 -6.72 29.81 10.82
CA MET A 275 -7.16 29.78 12.20
C MET A 275 -6.56 28.63 12.96
N ALA A 276 -6.28 28.84 14.24
CA ALA A 276 -5.96 27.74 15.14
C ALA A 276 -7.25 27.04 15.58
N PHE A 277 -7.23 25.72 15.71
CA PHE A 277 -8.31 24.93 16.26
C PHE A 277 -7.79 23.67 16.93
N SER A 278 -8.64 22.95 17.65
CA SER A 278 -8.30 21.68 18.28
C SER A 278 -9.20 20.57 17.79
N ILE A 279 -8.61 19.38 17.70
CA ILE A 279 -9.32 18.11 17.49
C ILE A 279 -9.31 17.40 18.82
N SER A 280 -10.48 16.96 19.27
CA SER A 280 -10.67 16.32 20.59
C SER A 280 -11.12 14.87 20.42
N PRO A 281 -10.18 13.90 20.30
CA PRO A 281 -10.53 12.52 20.12
C PRO A 281 -11.30 11.95 21.31
N ARG A 282 -12.37 11.21 21.01
CA ARG A 282 -13.21 10.56 22.03
C ARG A 282 -12.68 9.13 22.29
N PRO A 283 -12.60 8.68 23.54
CA PRO A 283 -12.26 7.30 23.82
C PRO A 283 -13.34 6.36 23.30
N LEU A 284 -12.95 5.16 22.90
CA LEU A 284 -13.89 4.08 22.60
C LEU A 284 -14.59 3.62 23.89
N PRO A 285 -15.84 3.12 23.82
CA PRO A 285 -16.49 2.48 24.95
C PRO A 285 -15.62 1.38 25.54
N LYS A 286 -15.67 1.20 26.86
CA LYS A 286 -14.92 0.14 27.55
C LYS A 286 -15.43 -1.23 27.09
N HIS A 287 -14.62 -1.95 26.35
CA HIS A 287 -14.92 -3.27 25.80
C HIS A 287 -13.62 -4.05 25.56
N VAL A 288 -13.69 -5.38 25.59
CA VAL A 288 -12.52 -6.25 25.33
C VAL A 288 -11.91 -6.08 23.93
N LEU A 289 -12.69 -5.54 23.00
CA LEU A 289 -12.28 -5.26 21.61
C LEU A 289 -11.74 -3.84 21.41
N SER A 290 -11.81 -2.97 22.42
CA SER A 290 -11.32 -1.61 22.32
C SER A 290 -9.82 -1.59 22.01
N GLY A 291 -9.43 -0.90 20.92
CA GLY A 291 -8.05 -0.85 20.42
C GLY A 291 -7.57 -2.10 19.68
N LYS A 292 -8.42 -3.13 19.53
CA LYS A 292 -8.06 -4.39 18.85
C LYS A 292 -8.75 -4.57 17.49
N VAL A 293 -9.72 -3.74 17.18
CA VAL A 293 -10.49 -3.81 15.93
C VAL A 293 -10.47 -2.45 15.24
N PRO A 294 -10.63 -2.41 13.92
CA PRO A 294 -10.72 -1.16 13.18
C PRO A 294 -11.90 -0.30 13.62
N VAL A 295 -11.74 1.02 13.49
CA VAL A 295 -12.73 2.03 13.83
C VAL A 295 -13.10 2.79 12.56
N GLY A 296 -14.36 2.79 12.16
CA GLY A 296 -14.78 3.45 10.94
C GLY A 296 -16.12 2.95 10.40
N ARG A 297 -16.36 3.22 9.12
CA ARG A 297 -17.50 2.74 8.33
C ARG A 297 -17.01 1.68 7.37
N TYR A 298 -17.66 0.53 7.36
CA TYR A 298 -17.22 -0.60 6.55
C TYR A 298 -18.36 -1.26 5.81
N THR A 299 -18.06 -1.74 4.60
CA THR A 299 -18.95 -2.53 3.77
C THR A 299 -18.28 -3.82 3.35
N LEU A 300 -19.05 -4.90 3.26
CA LEU A 300 -18.61 -6.20 2.75
C LEU A 300 -19.18 -6.40 1.36
N MET A 301 -18.31 -6.72 0.42
CA MET A 301 -18.63 -7.23 -0.90
C MET A 301 -18.10 -8.66 -0.97
N GLU A 302 -18.93 -9.60 -1.44
CA GLU A 302 -18.55 -10.99 -1.47
C GLU A 302 -19.11 -11.70 -2.71
N THR A 303 -18.38 -12.68 -3.19
CA THR A 303 -18.79 -13.55 -4.29
C THR A 303 -18.34 -14.97 -4.03
N MET A 304 -19.03 -15.90 -4.66
CA MET A 304 -18.70 -17.32 -4.64
C MET A 304 -18.92 -17.88 -6.04
N ASP A 305 -18.01 -18.68 -6.53
CA ASP A 305 -18.08 -19.25 -7.88
C ASP A 305 -19.22 -20.24 -8.04
N LYS A 306 -19.61 -20.93 -6.96
CA LYS A 306 -20.69 -21.92 -6.91
C LYS A 306 -21.44 -21.83 -5.60
N SER A 307 -22.77 -21.69 -5.65
CA SER A 307 -23.64 -21.79 -4.46
C SER A 307 -24.04 -23.22 -4.12
N GLN A 308 -23.85 -24.15 -5.07
CA GLN A 308 -24.10 -25.59 -4.91
C GLN A 308 -22.92 -26.39 -5.44
N THR A 309 -22.49 -27.40 -4.69
CA THR A 309 -21.35 -28.25 -5.04
C THR A 309 -21.50 -29.66 -4.46
N LYS A 310 -20.54 -30.55 -4.75
CA LYS A 310 -20.46 -31.88 -4.15
C LYS A 310 -19.36 -31.92 -3.09
N THR A 311 -19.46 -32.90 -2.19
CA THR A 311 -18.38 -33.19 -1.23
C THR A 311 -17.06 -33.42 -1.96
N GLY A 312 -15.97 -32.81 -1.48
CA GLY A 312 -14.64 -32.86 -2.06
C GLY A 312 -14.39 -31.93 -3.25
N GLU A 313 -15.40 -31.29 -3.82
CA GLU A 313 -15.21 -30.30 -4.88
C GLU A 313 -14.84 -28.93 -4.31
N LYS A 314 -13.87 -28.26 -4.92
CA LYS A 314 -13.43 -26.93 -4.51
C LYS A 314 -14.47 -25.86 -4.88
N VAL A 315 -14.67 -24.92 -3.97
CA VAL A 315 -15.42 -23.68 -4.16
C VAL A 315 -14.50 -22.50 -3.86
N ILE A 316 -14.55 -21.46 -4.68
CA ILE A 316 -13.77 -20.25 -4.47
C ILE A 316 -14.68 -19.15 -3.92
N TYR A 317 -14.39 -18.76 -2.69
CA TYR A 317 -15.04 -17.63 -2.01
C TYR A 317 -14.11 -16.42 -2.07
N GLN A 318 -14.66 -15.27 -2.41
CA GLN A 318 -13.95 -14.00 -2.43
C GLN A 318 -14.69 -12.99 -1.55
N SER A 319 -13.96 -12.33 -0.67
CA SER A 319 -14.48 -11.24 0.13
C SER A 319 -13.63 -9.99 -0.06
N LYS A 320 -14.28 -8.83 -0.03
CA LYS A 320 -13.65 -7.52 -0.03
C LYS A 320 -14.34 -6.65 1.01
N VAL A 321 -13.61 -6.31 2.06
CA VAL A 321 -14.07 -5.35 3.06
C VAL A 321 -13.46 -4.00 2.73
N LEU A 322 -14.32 -3.01 2.51
CA LEU A 322 -13.95 -1.63 2.14
C LEU A 322 -14.42 -0.68 3.25
N GLY A 323 -13.58 0.30 3.62
CA GLY A 323 -13.96 1.31 4.60
C GLY A 323 -12.98 2.45 4.76
N ASP A 324 -13.40 3.45 5.54
CA ASP A 324 -12.64 4.69 5.83
C ASP A 324 -11.73 4.57 7.06
N GLY A 325 -11.73 3.43 7.74
CA GLY A 325 -10.90 3.19 8.92
C GLY A 325 -9.56 2.51 8.62
N ASN A 326 -8.76 2.32 9.67
CA ASN A 326 -7.47 1.65 9.58
C ASN A 326 -7.62 0.15 9.41
N ASN A 327 -7.46 -0.36 8.20
CA ASN A 327 -7.60 -1.78 7.86
C ASN A 327 -6.41 -2.65 8.30
N ILE A 328 -5.33 -2.06 8.79
CA ILE A 328 -4.16 -2.81 9.29
C ILE A 328 -4.53 -3.66 10.51
N LEU A 329 -5.51 -3.20 11.31
CA LEU A 329 -5.96 -3.91 12.52
C LEU A 329 -6.77 -5.17 12.23
N TRP A 330 -7.23 -5.42 11.00
CA TRP A 330 -7.78 -6.72 10.67
C TRP A 330 -6.67 -7.73 10.47
N ASP A 331 -6.51 -8.57 11.46
CA ASP A 331 -5.62 -9.71 11.38
C ASP A 331 -6.04 -10.65 10.24
N THR A 332 -5.06 -11.21 9.52
CA THR A 332 -5.27 -12.31 8.58
C THR A 332 -5.48 -13.60 9.38
N LYS A 333 -6.58 -13.68 10.14
CA LYS A 333 -6.93 -14.98 10.72
C LYS A 333 -7.30 -15.91 9.56
N GLU A 334 -6.51 -16.95 9.39
CA GLU A 334 -6.95 -18.09 8.61
C GLU A 334 -8.24 -18.62 9.23
N VAL A 335 -9.25 -18.79 8.39
CA VAL A 335 -10.50 -19.41 8.83
C VAL A 335 -10.17 -20.84 9.21
N ALA A 336 -10.39 -21.19 10.48
CA ALA A 336 -10.11 -22.54 10.94
C ALA A 336 -11.03 -23.54 10.22
N SER A 337 -10.44 -24.58 9.66
CA SER A 337 -11.16 -25.71 9.09
C SER A 337 -11.83 -26.51 10.22
N ASP A 338 -13.01 -26.99 9.97
CA ASP A 338 -13.75 -27.85 10.90
C ASP A 338 -14.07 -29.23 10.26
N TYR A 339 -14.92 -29.99 10.90
CA TYR A 339 -15.36 -31.31 10.41
C TYR A 339 -16.16 -31.20 9.10
N PHE A 340 -16.81 -30.07 8.84
CA PHE A 340 -17.72 -29.87 7.72
C PHE A 340 -17.05 -29.24 6.51
N LEU A 341 -16.21 -28.23 6.74
CA LEU A 341 -15.59 -27.42 5.69
C LEU A 341 -14.09 -27.26 5.96
N SER A 342 -13.29 -27.49 4.93
CA SER A 342 -11.86 -27.17 4.93
C SER A 342 -11.65 -25.85 4.22
N PHE A 343 -10.85 -24.97 4.81
CA PHE A 343 -10.54 -23.65 4.29
C PHE A 343 -9.04 -23.52 3.98
N ASN A 344 -8.73 -22.92 2.85
CA ASN A 344 -7.37 -22.60 2.45
C ASN A 344 -7.33 -21.17 1.88
N LEU A 345 -6.63 -20.27 2.57
CA LEU A 345 -6.43 -18.91 2.11
C LEU A 345 -5.45 -18.92 0.94
N LEU A 346 -5.93 -18.55 -0.25
CA LEU A 346 -5.12 -18.50 -1.47
C LEU A 346 -4.41 -17.17 -1.62
N SER A 347 -5.07 -16.07 -1.25
CA SER A 347 -4.53 -14.73 -1.38
C SER A 347 -5.20 -13.78 -0.41
N THR A 348 -4.43 -12.84 0.12
CA THR A 348 -4.93 -11.67 0.82
C THR A 348 -4.26 -10.43 0.26
N VAL A 349 -5.06 -9.41 -0.06
CA VAL A 349 -4.56 -8.13 -0.57
C VAL A 349 -5.10 -7.02 0.31
N ARG A 350 -4.22 -6.11 0.72
CA ARG A 350 -4.59 -4.89 1.42
C ARG A 350 -4.15 -3.70 0.58
N ALA A 351 -5.04 -2.75 0.42
CA ALA A 351 -4.73 -1.51 -0.27
C ALA A 351 -5.34 -0.32 0.46
N VAL A 352 -4.65 0.80 0.41
CA VAL A 352 -5.12 2.10 0.86
C VAL A 352 -5.07 3.04 -0.33
N PHE A 353 -6.14 3.75 -0.60
CA PHE A 353 -6.26 4.62 -1.76
C PHE A 353 -7.14 5.84 -1.46
N PRO A 354 -6.85 6.98 -2.09
CA PRO A 354 -7.71 8.15 -1.98
C PRO A 354 -9.00 7.92 -2.78
N MET A 355 -10.13 8.13 -2.14
CA MET A 355 -11.44 8.14 -2.78
C MET A 355 -12.22 9.35 -2.31
N ARG A 356 -12.71 10.19 -3.24
CA ARG A 356 -13.27 11.51 -2.93
C ARG A 356 -12.23 12.35 -2.17
N ASP A 357 -12.53 12.87 -1.02
CA ASP A 357 -11.61 13.68 -0.20
C ASP A 357 -11.14 12.95 1.07
N GLN A 358 -11.21 11.61 1.08
CA GLN A 358 -10.81 10.76 2.21
C GLN A 358 -9.95 9.59 1.74
N MET A 359 -9.13 9.04 2.63
CA MET A 359 -8.44 7.77 2.39
C MET A 359 -9.36 6.60 2.75
N PHE A 360 -9.44 5.65 1.83
CA PHE A 360 -10.13 4.40 2.04
C PHE A 360 -9.14 3.26 2.02
N GLY A 361 -9.46 2.22 2.76
CA GLY A 361 -8.72 1.00 2.70
C GLY A 361 -9.59 -0.18 2.34
N ASN A 362 -9.04 -1.18 1.67
CA ASN A 362 -9.69 -2.45 1.49
C ASN A 362 -8.82 -3.60 2.00
N LYS A 363 -9.48 -4.69 2.38
CA LYS A 363 -8.91 -6.02 2.57
C LYS A 363 -9.71 -6.98 1.71
N SER A 364 -9.02 -7.67 0.80
CA SER A 364 -9.61 -8.67 -0.08
C SER A 364 -8.98 -10.02 0.18
N ASP A 365 -9.78 -11.01 0.46
CA ASP A 365 -9.35 -12.39 0.70
C ASP A 365 -9.96 -13.31 -0.37
N ILE A 366 -9.15 -14.23 -0.90
CA ILE A 366 -9.58 -15.33 -1.76
C ILE A 366 -9.35 -16.62 -1.02
N VAL A 367 -10.42 -17.32 -0.73
CA VAL A 367 -10.41 -18.55 0.07
C VAL A 367 -10.95 -19.70 -0.75
N ARG A 368 -10.22 -20.82 -0.75
CA ARG A 368 -10.70 -22.09 -1.26
C ARG A 368 -11.43 -22.82 -0.15
N ILE A 369 -12.67 -23.20 -0.41
CA ILE A 369 -13.50 -24.02 0.46
C ILE A 369 -13.58 -25.42 -0.14
N ILE A 370 -13.35 -26.45 0.66
CA ILE A 370 -13.52 -27.84 0.27
C ILE A 370 -14.52 -28.44 1.28
N PRO A 371 -15.75 -28.74 0.86
CA PRO A 371 -16.73 -29.38 1.73
C PRO A 371 -16.39 -30.86 1.97
N GLU A 372 -16.38 -31.26 3.23
CA GLU A 372 -16.13 -32.64 3.66
C GLU A 372 -17.45 -33.39 3.94
N GLN A 373 -18.50 -32.67 4.28
CA GLN A 373 -19.82 -33.23 4.62
C GLN A 373 -20.92 -32.60 3.76
N PRO A 374 -21.98 -33.37 3.39
CA PRO A 374 -23.18 -32.82 2.76
C PRO A 374 -23.94 -31.95 3.76
N GLY A 375 -24.63 -30.93 3.26
CA GLY A 375 -25.47 -30.05 4.09
C GLY A 375 -25.63 -28.66 3.51
N LYS A 376 -26.25 -27.76 4.28
CA LYS A 376 -26.36 -26.34 4.01
C LYS A 376 -25.52 -25.58 5.03
N PHE A 377 -24.60 -24.77 4.56
CA PHE A 377 -23.66 -24.06 5.37
C PHE A 377 -23.81 -22.54 5.19
N ALA A 378 -24.26 -21.86 6.24
CA ALA A 378 -24.26 -20.40 6.28
C ALA A 378 -22.82 -19.91 6.47
N LEU A 379 -22.26 -19.24 5.46
CA LEU A 379 -20.87 -18.77 5.52
C LEU A 379 -20.66 -17.67 6.56
N ALA A 380 -21.74 -17.07 7.10
CA ALA A 380 -21.72 -16.15 8.23
C ALA A 380 -21.04 -16.73 9.49
N ASN A 381 -21.07 -18.04 9.68
CA ASN A 381 -20.45 -18.71 10.82
C ASN A 381 -18.93 -18.73 10.73
N TYR A 382 -18.38 -18.63 9.53
CA TYR A 382 -16.96 -18.72 9.21
C TYR A 382 -16.37 -17.36 8.86
N PHE A 383 -17.09 -16.55 8.09
CA PHE A 383 -16.60 -15.26 7.58
C PHE A 383 -17.34 -14.11 8.25
N ASN A 384 -16.65 -13.47 9.18
CA ASN A 384 -17.14 -12.31 9.91
C ASN A 384 -15.97 -11.37 10.26
N TRP A 385 -16.26 -10.06 10.26
CA TRP A 385 -15.30 -8.99 10.55
C TRP A 385 -15.88 -8.05 11.59
N ILE A 386 -15.25 -7.98 12.75
CA ILE A 386 -15.68 -7.13 13.85
C ILE A 386 -15.00 -5.79 13.74
N TYR A 387 -15.74 -4.71 13.94
CA TYR A 387 -15.24 -3.34 13.92
C TYR A 387 -16.05 -2.44 14.85
N PHE A 388 -15.54 -1.25 15.14
CA PHE A 388 -16.32 -0.24 15.82
C PHE A 388 -16.98 0.67 14.78
N ASN A 389 -18.31 0.67 14.75
CA ASN A 389 -19.12 1.49 13.85
C ASN A 389 -19.29 2.90 14.42
N VAL A 390 -18.70 3.89 13.77
CA VAL A 390 -18.68 5.29 14.24
C VAL A 390 -20.05 5.96 14.17
N ASP A 391 -20.95 5.56 13.26
CA ASP A 391 -22.28 6.12 13.12
C ASP A 391 -23.24 5.56 14.19
N LYS A 392 -23.08 4.28 14.54
CA LYS A 392 -23.87 3.61 15.58
C LYS A 392 -23.22 3.72 16.96
N GLU A 393 -22.00 4.21 17.06
CA GLU A 393 -21.19 4.34 18.27
C GLU A 393 -21.08 3.03 19.08
N ARG A 394 -21.01 1.89 18.39
CA ARG A 394 -20.91 0.55 18.99
C ARG A 394 -20.10 -0.41 18.15
N PHE A 395 -19.65 -1.48 18.77
CA PHE A 395 -19.05 -2.60 18.06
C PHE A 395 -20.13 -3.28 17.21
N ASP A 396 -19.79 -3.56 15.95
CA ASP A 396 -20.67 -4.18 14.96
C ASP A 396 -19.88 -5.27 14.21
N THR A 397 -20.58 -6.14 13.49
CA THR A 397 -19.97 -7.25 12.77
C THR A 397 -20.51 -7.32 11.35
N LEU A 398 -19.63 -7.23 10.38
CA LEU A 398 -19.92 -7.63 9.00
C LEU A 398 -19.94 -9.16 8.94
N ARG A 399 -20.96 -9.75 8.37
CA ARG A 399 -21.11 -11.20 8.21
C ARG A 399 -21.37 -11.52 6.76
N SER A 400 -20.84 -12.65 6.29
CA SER A 400 -21.22 -13.21 5.00
C SER A 400 -22.73 -13.42 4.93
N LYS A 401 -23.33 -13.16 3.78
CA LYS A 401 -24.74 -13.41 3.47
C LYS A 401 -24.92 -14.63 2.57
N LEU A 402 -23.83 -15.28 2.19
CA LEU A 402 -23.82 -16.40 1.28
C LEU A 402 -24.06 -17.72 2.01
N GLU A 403 -24.71 -18.64 1.31
CA GLU A 403 -25.00 -19.99 1.76
C GLU A 403 -24.43 -20.99 0.75
N LEU A 404 -23.72 -22.00 1.23
CA LEU A 404 -23.19 -23.09 0.41
C LEU A 404 -24.02 -24.35 0.64
N THR A 405 -24.61 -24.88 -0.43
CA THR A 405 -25.33 -26.16 -0.41
C THR A 405 -24.41 -27.26 -0.95
N VAL A 406 -24.20 -28.29 -0.17
CA VAL A 406 -23.33 -29.42 -0.51
C VAL A 406 -24.15 -30.71 -0.59
N VAL A 407 -24.03 -31.43 -1.70
CA VAL A 407 -24.65 -32.72 -1.96
C VAL A 407 -23.61 -33.82 -2.09
N GLY A 408 -23.98 -35.08 -1.91
CA GLY A 408 -23.09 -36.23 -2.08
C GLY A 408 -22.91 -37.04 -0.81
N GLN A 409 -21.93 -37.92 -0.79
CA GLN A 409 -21.60 -38.77 0.36
C GLN A 409 -20.61 -38.05 1.27
N PRO A 410 -20.70 -38.26 2.60
CA PRO A 410 -19.65 -37.77 3.51
C PRO A 410 -18.28 -38.25 3.06
N ARG A 411 -17.32 -37.36 3.11
CA ARG A 411 -15.92 -37.71 2.90
C ARG A 411 -15.31 -37.91 4.28
N ASP A 412 -15.00 -39.17 4.62
CA ASP A 412 -14.17 -39.43 5.77
C ASP A 412 -12.81 -38.75 5.52
N ARG A 413 -12.56 -37.73 6.30
CA ARG A 413 -11.23 -37.19 6.45
C ARG A 413 -10.41 -38.28 7.15
N LYS A 414 -10.03 -39.36 6.46
CA LYS A 414 -8.80 -40.03 6.81
C LYS A 414 -7.80 -38.90 6.80
N LEU A 415 -7.36 -38.50 7.98
CA LEU A 415 -6.13 -37.74 8.12
C LEU A 415 -5.21 -38.39 7.10
N ASP A 416 -4.98 -37.71 5.99
CA ASP A 416 -3.95 -38.10 5.06
C ASP A 416 -2.65 -37.81 5.81
N THR A 417 -2.37 -38.69 6.80
CA THR A 417 -1.04 -38.85 7.40
C THR A 417 -0.01 -39.15 6.32
N SER A 418 -0.48 -39.42 5.10
CA SER A 418 0.35 -39.44 3.90
C SER A 418 0.71 -38.04 3.39
N LEU A 419 -0.08 -36.99 3.66
CA LEU A 419 0.32 -35.61 3.39
C LEU A 419 1.15 -35.01 4.53
N GLU A 420 1.01 -35.50 5.77
CA GLU A 420 1.94 -35.16 6.86
C GLU A 420 3.23 -36.00 6.84
N LYS A 421 3.25 -37.14 6.13
CA LYS A 421 4.45 -37.99 5.99
C LYS A 421 4.96 -38.12 4.56
N GLY A 422 4.26 -37.68 3.53
CA GLY A 422 4.57 -38.15 2.17
C GLY A 422 4.65 -37.10 1.08
N GLY A 423 4.57 -35.84 1.29
CA GLY A 423 4.60 -34.90 0.16
C GLY A 423 5.75 -33.88 0.25
N LEU A 424 5.84 -33.19 1.35
CA LEU A 424 6.86 -32.17 1.54
C LEU A 424 7.97 -32.64 2.49
N TYR A 425 7.61 -33.36 3.55
CA TYR A 425 8.60 -33.85 4.51
C TYR A 425 9.37 -35.06 4.01
N GLU A 426 8.76 -35.99 3.23
CA GLU A 426 9.54 -37.05 2.55
C GLU A 426 10.33 -36.48 1.36
N SER A 427 9.87 -35.42 0.70
CA SER A 427 10.74 -34.73 -0.26
C SER A 427 11.81 -33.89 0.43
N ILE A 428 11.64 -33.50 1.70
CA ILE A 428 12.66 -32.86 2.50
C ILE A 428 13.55 -33.91 3.19
N GLU A 429 13.03 -35.03 3.68
CA GLU A 429 13.85 -36.15 4.19
C GLU A 429 14.51 -36.99 3.05
N ASN A 430 13.88 -37.12 1.89
CA ASN A 430 14.53 -37.65 0.69
C ASN A 430 15.31 -36.58 -0.10
N GLN A 431 15.23 -35.31 0.25
CA GLN A 431 16.20 -34.27 -0.05
C GLN A 431 17.36 -34.27 0.96
N ASP A 432 17.77 -35.39 1.46
CA ASP A 432 19.19 -35.64 1.78
C ASP A 432 20.13 -35.41 0.56
N SER A 433 19.57 -34.96 -0.56
CA SER A 433 20.33 -34.38 -1.68
C SER A 433 20.95 -33.00 -1.34
N LEU A 434 20.51 -32.33 -0.29
CA LEU A 434 21.22 -31.17 0.25
C LEU A 434 22.48 -31.60 1.01
N ASP A 435 22.47 -32.73 1.71
CA ASP A 435 23.67 -33.32 2.28
C ASP A 435 24.66 -33.77 1.22
N VAL A 436 24.23 -34.23 0.04
CA VAL A 436 25.12 -34.56 -1.08
C VAL A 436 25.77 -33.28 -1.66
N HIS A 437 25.10 -32.14 -1.69
CA HIS A 437 25.72 -30.88 -2.10
C HIS A 437 26.66 -30.33 -1.02
N TRP A 438 26.30 -30.43 0.28
CA TRP A 438 27.15 -30.00 1.37
C TRP A 438 28.41 -30.87 1.49
N ASN A 439 28.29 -32.18 1.35
CA ASN A 439 29.43 -33.08 1.28
C ASN A 439 30.33 -32.88 0.06
N ARG A 440 29.78 -32.50 -1.09
CA ARG A 440 30.60 -32.10 -2.25
C ARG A 440 31.45 -30.85 -1.93
N TRP A 441 30.91 -29.85 -1.27
CA TRP A 441 31.66 -28.68 -0.86
C TRP A 441 32.63 -28.96 0.27
N ALA A 442 32.31 -29.88 1.19
CA ALA A 442 33.22 -30.31 2.24
C ALA A 442 34.45 -31.07 1.64
N ASN A 443 34.21 -31.89 0.64
CA ASN A 443 35.30 -32.58 -0.06
C ASN A 443 36.16 -31.60 -0.88
N TRP A 444 35.57 -30.59 -1.51
CA TRP A 444 36.31 -29.55 -2.19
C TRP A 444 37.14 -28.70 -1.20
N ARG A 445 36.63 -28.38 -0.04
CA ARG A 445 37.39 -27.67 1.01
C ARG A 445 38.57 -28.50 1.51
N GLN A 446 38.40 -29.82 1.69
CA GLN A 446 39.50 -30.72 2.05
C GLN A 446 40.56 -30.77 0.95
N LEU A 447 40.14 -30.83 -0.30
CA LEU A 447 41.06 -30.84 -1.46
C LEU A 447 41.82 -29.52 -1.58
N VAL A 448 41.16 -28.38 -1.41
CA VAL A 448 41.80 -27.06 -1.40
C VAL A 448 42.79 -26.91 -0.24
N ASN A 449 42.43 -27.38 0.97
CA ASN A 449 43.33 -27.35 2.14
C ASN A 449 44.55 -28.26 1.93
N PHE A 450 44.36 -29.42 1.28
CA PHE A 450 45.45 -30.34 0.94
C PHE A 450 46.42 -29.71 -0.08
N VAL A 451 45.90 -29.06 -1.11
CA VAL A 451 46.72 -28.36 -2.10
C VAL A 451 47.48 -27.18 -1.45
N LEU A 452 46.84 -26.42 -0.56
CA LEU A 452 47.51 -25.33 0.18
C LEU A 452 48.61 -25.86 1.08
N MET A 453 48.44 -27.02 1.73
CA MET A 453 49.44 -27.65 2.57
C MET A 453 50.67 -28.10 1.75
N ILE A 454 50.43 -28.68 0.55
CA ILE A 454 51.52 -29.06 -0.38
C ILE A 454 52.29 -27.80 -0.87
N MET A 455 51.58 -26.74 -1.23
CA MET A 455 52.22 -25.49 -1.63
C MET A 455 53.02 -24.87 -0.49
N PHE A 456 52.51 -24.88 0.72
CA PHE A 456 53.25 -24.39 1.88
C PHE A 456 54.50 -25.23 2.16
N GLY A 457 54.41 -26.57 2.08
CA GLY A 457 55.55 -27.49 2.22
C GLY A 457 56.59 -27.26 1.14
N PHE A 458 56.17 -26.99 -0.09
CA PHE A 458 57.07 -26.69 -1.21
C PHE A 458 57.77 -25.34 -1.03
N ILE A 459 57.10 -24.33 -0.51
CA ILE A 459 57.69 -23.03 -0.18
C ILE A 459 58.76 -23.18 0.91
N VAL A 460 58.45 -23.90 1.99
CA VAL A 460 59.41 -24.18 3.07
C VAL A 460 60.63 -24.93 2.54
N PHE A 461 60.41 -25.93 1.67
CA PHE A 461 61.50 -26.69 1.04
C PHE A 461 62.39 -25.80 0.19
N LEU A 462 61.83 -24.87 -0.60
CA LEU A 462 62.59 -23.92 -1.40
C LEU A 462 63.39 -22.95 -0.52
N PHE A 463 62.84 -22.48 0.59
CA PHE A 463 63.54 -21.68 1.55
C PHE A 463 64.70 -22.41 2.22
N TRP A 464 64.49 -23.67 2.63
CA TRP A 464 65.55 -24.51 3.20
C TRP A 464 66.69 -24.80 2.20
N ARG A 465 66.33 -25.02 0.94
CA ARG A 465 67.31 -25.22 -0.14
C ARG A 465 68.06 -23.91 -0.52
N ALA A 466 67.46 -22.77 -0.36
CA ALA A 466 68.08 -21.50 -0.64
C ALA A 466 69.00 -21.00 0.53
N SER A 467 68.84 -21.58 1.70
CA SER A 467 69.63 -21.33 2.93
C SER A 467 70.89 -22.25 3.08
N LYS A 468 71.04 -23.23 2.17
CA LYS A 468 72.28 -24.02 2.02
C LYS A 468 73.01 -23.54 0.77
#